data_ea789d2e9abd7a3be73e6cdc1757e3dd
#
_entry.id   ea789d2e9abd7a3be73e6cdc1757e3dd
#
_cell.length_a   1.000
_cell.length_b   1.000
_cell.length_c   1.000
_cell.angle_alpha   90.00
_cell.angle_beta   90.00
_cell.angle_gamma   90.00
#
_symmetry.space_group_name_H-M   'P 1'
#
loop_
_entity.id
_entity.type
_entity.pdbx_description
1 polymer ?
#
loop_
_entity_poly.entity_id
_entity_poly.type
_entity_poly.pdbx_seq_one_letter_code
_entity_poly.pdbx_strand_id
1 'polypeptide(L)'
;MKKMTWGIVLLVAFICSTQSVIADVLLFEKSEYADRRQKLMDKIPDGIAIILGSQLRTDDYELYQNNDFVYLCGVEIPDSILVIDGLRRESTLFFTISERSARNEGLPLELIRKPEEVTGIENIERIEDFTSYLGRLERQTKVVYTRFKPEELMREDAEYKLRILQKTMVNNVLDGRLTRELQFIDMLKRKHPALEIKDCTQFIVEQRIIKSPAEIELLRKAGIIGARAHIELMKSTYVGMKESELAALFEYLVKVEGAQDLAYYAIICSGPNHPYLHYHEYDRVLEDGDIIVIDVGPDFGYYDIDITITYPANGKFTPRQKEIYNASRAVHEANMQVYRPGLTTDQCRKEVAAILEKQGYDLSKEYFKRMRGGFGHFVGMATHDAGGRPQVLKAGMVFANEPLMVLADEEIGVRTEDTILITEDGCENLTPGIPRTVGEIEKLMKEKGIVQVLKEKQMYQKIN
;
A
#
# COMPACT_ATOMS: atom_id res chain seq x y z
N MET A 1 11.91 -5.08 75.08
CA MET A 1 11.70 -6.21 74.18
C MET A 1 11.23 -5.66 72.81
N LYS A 2 12.14 -5.46 71.88
CA LYS A 2 11.83 -5.01 70.50
C LYS A 2 11.68 -6.25 69.62
N LYS A 3 10.48 -6.41 69.04
CA LYS A 3 10.23 -7.45 68.03
C LYS A 3 10.78 -6.97 66.69
N MET A 4 11.72 -7.73 66.17
CA MET A 4 12.32 -7.57 64.87
C MET A 4 11.50 -8.38 63.85
N THR A 5 10.80 -7.73 62.96
CA THR A 5 10.06 -8.37 61.85
C THR A 5 11.01 -8.51 60.68
N TRP A 6 11.27 -9.72 60.24
CA TRP A 6 12.03 -10.08 59.02
C TRP A 6 11.09 -9.91 57.83
N GLY A 7 11.41 -8.96 56.98
CA GLY A 7 10.82 -8.85 55.64
C GLY A 7 11.54 -9.77 54.66
N ILE A 8 10.81 -10.70 54.10
CA ILE A 8 11.29 -11.54 52.99
C ILE A 8 11.27 -10.68 51.75
N VAL A 9 12.45 -10.37 51.16
CA VAL A 9 12.60 -9.77 49.84
C VAL A 9 12.57 -10.91 48.83
N LEU A 10 11.48 -11.05 48.11
CA LEU A 10 11.38 -11.93 46.96
C LEU A 10 12.12 -11.26 45.77
N LEU A 11 13.32 -11.80 45.45
CA LEU A 11 14.08 -11.45 44.26
C LEU A 11 13.42 -12.18 43.08
N VAL A 12 12.56 -11.49 42.33
CA VAL A 12 12.06 -11.98 41.04
C VAL A 12 13.20 -11.79 40.03
N ALA A 13 13.93 -12.86 39.75
CA ALA A 13 14.88 -12.89 38.64
C ALA A 13 14.09 -12.84 37.31
N PHE A 14 14.06 -11.68 36.69
CA PHE A 14 13.64 -11.54 35.30
C PHE A 14 14.74 -12.21 34.44
N ILE A 15 14.49 -13.43 34.02
CA ILE A 15 15.30 -14.07 32.97
C ILE A 15 14.89 -13.33 31.68
N CYS A 16 15.64 -12.28 31.36
CA CYS A 16 15.65 -11.70 30.03
C CYS A 16 16.28 -12.77 29.13
N SER A 17 15.46 -13.59 28.49
CA SER A 17 15.90 -14.35 27.32
C SER A 17 16.29 -13.31 26.27
N THR A 18 17.57 -13.07 26.10
CA THR A 18 18.11 -12.44 24.89
C THR A 18 17.88 -13.39 23.74
N GLN A 19 16.64 -13.49 23.24
CA GLN A 19 16.45 -13.80 21.85
C GLN A 19 17.14 -12.65 21.12
N SER A 20 18.27 -12.94 20.49
CA SER A 20 18.82 -12.11 19.44
C SER A 20 17.67 -11.91 18.45
N VAL A 21 17.11 -10.70 18.41
CA VAL A 21 16.28 -10.26 17.30
C VAL A 21 17.25 -10.21 16.12
N ILE A 22 17.45 -11.34 15.47
CA ILE A 22 17.85 -11.37 14.08
C ILE A 22 16.66 -10.72 13.42
N ALA A 23 16.78 -9.48 12.96
CA ALA A 23 15.79 -8.86 12.11
C ALA A 23 15.51 -9.89 11.01
N ASP A 24 14.25 -10.30 10.86
CA ASP A 24 13.88 -11.26 9.84
C ASP A 24 14.34 -10.70 8.51
N VAL A 25 15.21 -11.44 7.82
CA VAL A 25 15.81 -11.02 6.55
C VAL A 25 14.74 -10.88 5.47
N LEU A 26 13.64 -11.62 5.61
CA LEU A 26 12.48 -11.56 4.76
C LEU A 26 11.28 -11.00 5.53
N LEU A 27 10.39 -10.32 4.83
CA LEU A 27 9.17 -9.75 5.40
C LEU A 27 8.22 -10.82 5.98
N PHE A 28 8.16 -11.98 5.33
CA PHE A 28 7.35 -13.13 5.74
C PHE A 28 8.21 -14.38 5.91
N GLU A 29 7.66 -15.38 6.58
CA GLU A 29 8.25 -16.70 6.61
C GLU A 29 8.48 -17.25 5.19
N LYS A 30 9.61 -17.93 4.98
CA LYS A 30 9.97 -18.48 3.65
C LYS A 30 8.93 -19.44 3.06
N SER A 31 8.13 -20.08 3.92
CA SER A 31 6.99 -20.91 3.48
C SER A 31 5.92 -20.13 2.73
N GLU A 32 5.65 -18.89 3.13
CA GLU A 32 4.70 -18.00 2.44
C GLU A 32 5.12 -17.78 0.98
N TYR A 33 6.39 -17.46 0.74
CA TYR A 33 6.91 -17.28 -0.61
C TYR A 33 6.95 -18.61 -1.41
N ALA A 34 7.26 -19.72 -0.75
CA ALA A 34 7.22 -21.04 -1.37
C ALA A 34 5.80 -21.40 -1.85
N ASP A 35 4.78 -21.14 -1.03
CA ASP A 35 3.37 -21.38 -1.38
C ASP A 35 2.94 -20.52 -2.58
N ARG A 36 3.38 -19.26 -2.64
CA ARG A 36 3.11 -18.35 -3.77
C ARG A 36 3.74 -18.85 -5.07
N ARG A 37 5.00 -19.29 -5.01
CA ARG A 37 5.67 -19.91 -6.17
C ARG A 37 4.99 -21.21 -6.58
N GLN A 38 4.58 -22.03 -5.62
CA GLN A 38 3.86 -23.28 -5.89
C GLN A 38 2.53 -23.04 -6.62
N LYS A 39 1.74 -22.05 -6.17
CA LYS A 39 0.50 -21.65 -6.85
C LYS A 39 0.76 -21.15 -8.28
N LEU A 40 1.87 -20.47 -8.53
CA LEU A 40 2.24 -20.09 -9.89
C LEU A 40 2.65 -21.30 -10.72
N MET A 41 3.43 -22.24 -10.18
CA MET A 41 3.79 -23.50 -10.84
C MET A 41 2.56 -24.30 -11.28
N ASP A 42 1.49 -24.29 -10.47
CA ASP A 42 0.21 -24.97 -10.80
C ASP A 42 -0.48 -24.36 -12.03
N LYS A 43 -0.24 -23.07 -12.31
CA LYS A 43 -0.79 -22.35 -13.46
C LYS A 43 0.06 -22.49 -14.73
N ILE A 44 1.32 -22.94 -14.61
CA ILE A 44 2.28 -23.04 -15.70
C ILE A 44 2.88 -24.46 -15.81
N PRO A 45 2.07 -25.54 -15.78
CA PRO A 45 2.59 -26.91 -15.76
C PRO A 45 3.31 -27.32 -17.05
N ASP A 46 3.20 -26.52 -18.09
CA ASP A 46 3.78 -26.72 -19.43
C ASP A 46 5.00 -25.86 -19.71
N GLY A 47 5.48 -25.05 -18.75
CA GLY A 47 6.51 -24.06 -19.01
C GLY A 47 7.29 -23.56 -17.80
N ILE A 48 8.07 -22.54 -18.04
CA ILE A 48 8.96 -21.91 -17.10
C ILE A 48 8.64 -20.41 -17.04
N ALA A 49 8.42 -19.86 -15.83
CA ALA A 49 8.26 -18.41 -15.65
C ALA A 49 9.60 -17.74 -15.35
N ILE A 50 9.86 -16.60 -15.99
CA ILE A 50 11.01 -15.73 -15.74
C ILE A 50 10.50 -14.38 -15.26
N ILE A 51 10.81 -14.03 -14.02
CA ILE A 51 10.40 -12.80 -13.36
C ILE A 51 11.65 -11.94 -13.12
N LEU A 52 11.64 -10.74 -13.69
CA LEU A 52 12.74 -9.79 -13.56
C LEU A 52 12.57 -8.97 -12.27
N GLY A 53 13.63 -8.87 -11.47
CA GLY A 53 13.73 -7.89 -10.38
C GLY A 53 14.09 -6.50 -10.91
N SER A 54 13.94 -5.46 -10.11
CA SER A 54 14.29 -4.08 -10.48
C SER A 54 15.79 -3.90 -10.68
N GLN A 55 16.15 -2.95 -11.54
CA GLN A 55 17.53 -2.54 -11.75
C GLN A 55 17.90 -1.40 -10.82
N LEU A 56 19.11 -1.44 -10.28
CA LEU A 56 19.69 -0.28 -9.62
C LEU A 56 19.94 0.80 -10.69
N ARG A 57 19.36 1.98 -10.51
CA ARG A 57 19.45 3.04 -11.53
C ARG A 57 20.64 3.96 -11.33
N THR A 58 20.92 4.31 -10.08
CA THR A 58 22.08 5.12 -9.65
C THR A 58 22.33 4.88 -8.18
N ASP A 59 23.54 5.17 -7.71
CA ASP A 59 23.94 5.06 -6.31
C ASP A 59 23.19 6.06 -5.37
N ASP A 60 22.48 7.04 -5.95
CA ASP A 60 21.76 8.08 -5.20
C ASP A 60 20.27 7.79 -4.97
N TYR A 61 19.75 6.67 -5.48
CA TYR A 61 18.34 6.29 -5.34
C TYR A 61 18.18 5.00 -4.56
N GLU A 62 17.30 5.03 -3.58
CA GLU A 62 16.87 3.82 -2.86
C GLU A 62 16.27 2.80 -3.85
N LEU A 63 16.68 1.55 -3.70
CA LEU A 63 16.12 0.46 -4.49
C LEU A 63 14.68 0.22 -4.05
N TYR A 64 13.74 0.39 -4.96
CA TYR A 64 12.41 -0.18 -4.83
C TYR A 64 12.29 -1.39 -5.72
N GLN A 65 12.16 -2.56 -5.13
CA GLN A 65 12.09 -3.81 -5.88
C GLN A 65 10.72 -3.99 -6.52
N ASN A 66 10.67 -4.69 -7.65
CA ASN A 66 9.43 -5.01 -8.35
C ASN A 66 8.48 -5.80 -7.44
N ASN A 67 7.25 -5.33 -7.26
CA ASN A 67 6.27 -5.92 -6.34
C ASN A 67 6.03 -7.41 -6.61
N ASP A 68 5.85 -7.84 -7.87
CA ASP A 68 5.65 -9.26 -8.18
C ASP A 68 6.89 -10.10 -7.89
N PHE A 69 8.08 -9.53 -8.03
CA PHE A 69 9.32 -10.21 -7.67
C PHE A 69 9.44 -10.41 -6.16
N VAL A 70 9.25 -9.33 -5.37
CA VAL A 70 9.20 -9.41 -3.89
C VAL A 70 8.10 -10.35 -3.42
N TYR A 71 6.91 -10.25 -4.02
CA TYR A 71 5.78 -11.14 -3.70
C TYR A 71 6.12 -12.62 -3.80
N LEU A 72 6.94 -13.00 -4.80
CA LEU A 72 7.29 -14.38 -5.08
C LEU A 72 8.53 -14.88 -4.32
N CYS A 73 9.44 -13.99 -3.89
CA CYS A 73 10.69 -14.44 -3.25
C CYS A 73 11.16 -13.64 -2.02
N GLY A 74 10.61 -12.47 -1.76
CA GLY A 74 10.99 -11.61 -0.63
C GLY A 74 12.38 -10.96 -0.74
N VAL A 75 13.03 -11.01 -1.91
CA VAL A 75 14.42 -10.59 -2.08
C VAL A 75 14.51 -9.18 -2.66
N GLU A 76 15.30 -8.32 -2.04
CA GLU A 76 15.53 -6.94 -2.45
C GLU A 76 16.94 -6.69 -2.99
N ILE A 77 17.48 -7.62 -3.78
CA ILE A 77 18.76 -7.46 -4.45
C ILE A 77 18.52 -6.93 -5.88
N PRO A 78 19.17 -5.83 -6.31
CA PRO A 78 19.02 -5.30 -7.65
C PRO A 78 19.51 -6.29 -8.72
N ASP A 79 19.01 -6.14 -9.94
CA ASP A 79 19.37 -6.93 -11.11
C ASP A 79 19.18 -8.46 -10.96
N SER A 80 18.42 -8.89 -9.96
CA SER A 80 18.10 -10.29 -9.74
C SER A 80 17.05 -10.80 -10.73
N ILE A 81 17.06 -12.11 -10.99
CA ILE A 81 16.06 -12.79 -11.82
C ILE A 81 15.59 -14.05 -11.09
N LEU A 82 14.27 -14.20 -10.98
CA LEU A 82 13.65 -15.40 -10.44
C LEU A 82 13.10 -16.25 -11.57
N VAL A 83 13.52 -17.50 -11.62
CA VAL A 83 13.00 -18.52 -12.53
C VAL A 83 12.18 -19.52 -11.76
N ILE A 84 10.96 -19.80 -12.20
CA ILE A 84 10.03 -20.74 -11.61
C ILE A 84 9.68 -21.80 -12.65
N ASP A 85 10.14 -23.03 -12.42
CA ASP A 85 9.95 -24.16 -13.34
C ASP A 85 8.70 -24.95 -12.97
N GLY A 86 7.63 -24.78 -13.75
CA GLY A 86 6.37 -25.52 -13.55
C GLY A 86 6.48 -27.00 -13.91
N LEU A 87 7.44 -27.37 -14.78
CA LEU A 87 7.66 -28.77 -15.20
C LEU A 87 8.38 -29.59 -14.12
N ARG A 88 9.42 -28.99 -13.49
CA ARG A 88 10.24 -29.65 -12.47
C ARG A 88 9.80 -29.36 -11.04
N ARG A 89 8.95 -28.35 -10.86
CA ARG A 89 8.46 -27.89 -9.55
C ARG A 89 9.58 -27.35 -8.66
N GLU A 90 10.51 -26.60 -9.24
CA GLU A 90 11.66 -25.98 -8.56
C GLU A 90 11.80 -24.51 -8.95
N SER A 91 12.55 -23.76 -8.15
CA SER A 91 12.83 -22.35 -8.41
C SER A 91 14.33 -22.10 -8.40
N THR A 92 14.76 -21.15 -9.22
CA THR A 92 16.15 -20.68 -9.28
C THR A 92 16.20 -19.17 -9.16
N LEU A 93 17.00 -18.66 -8.24
CA LEU A 93 17.25 -17.24 -8.08
C LEU A 93 18.65 -16.92 -8.62
N PHE A 94 18.72 -16.03 -9.60
CA PHE A 94 19.94 -15.53 -10.18
C PHE A 94 20.26 -14.16 -9.59
N PHE A 95 21.44 -14.01 -9.00
CA PHE A 95 21.99 -12.73 -8.59
C PHE A 95 23.50 -12.81 -8.40
N THR A 96 24.18 -11.67 -8.37
CA THR A 96 25.59 -11.59 -7.97
C THR A 96 25.80 -10.27 -7.24
N ILE A 97 26.20 -10.38 -5.98
CA ILE A 97 26.62 -9.23 -5.16
C ILE A 97 27.74 -9.66 -4.23
N SER A 98 28.77 -8.83 -4.09
CA SER A 98 29.85 -9.10 -3.13
C SER A 98 29.41 -8.72 -1.70
N GLU A 99 29.98 -9.39 -0.68
CA GLU A 99 29.74 -8.97 0.72
C GLU A 99 30.14 -7.50 0.96
N ARG A 100 31.13 -6.98 0.25
CA ARG A 100 31.53 -5.58 0.35
C ARG A 100 30.42 -4.66 -0.18
N SER A 101 29.87 -4.96 -1.37
CA SER A 101 28.77 -4.20 -1.94
C SER A 101 27.52 -4.30 -1.06
N ALA A 102 27.18 -5.51 -0.60
CA ALA A 102 26.05 -5.73 0.31
C ALA A 102 26.17 -4.90 1.61
N ARG A 103 27.37 -4.79 2.19
CA ARG A 103 27.61 -3.93 3.37
C ARG A 103 27.41 -2.44 3.05
N ASN A 104 27.87 -2.00 1.88
CA ASN A 104 27.73 -0.61 1.46
C ASN A 104 26.26 -0.24 1.26
N GLU A 105 25.47 -1.17 0.68
CA GLU A 105 24.05 -0.98 0.40
C GLU A 105 23.12 -1.36 1.59
N GLY A 106 23.70 -1.74 2.73
CA GLY A 106 22.92 -2.13 3.92
C GLY A 106 22.15 -3.45 3.78
N LEU A 107 22.50 -4.31 2.81
CA LEU A 107 21.81 -5.58 2.59
C LEU A 107 22.21 -6.63 3.67
N PRO A 108 21.28 -7.49 4.08
CA PRO A 108 21.56 -8.55 5.05
C PRO A 108 22.63 -9.51 4.55
N LEU A 109 23.71 -9.69 5.31
CA LEU A 109 24.83 -10.55 4.89
C LEU A 109 24.46 -12.03 4.88
N GLU A 110 23.52 -12.45 5.69
CA GLU A 110 22.97 -13.81 5.68
C GLU A 110 22.37 -14.18 4.33
N LEU A 111 21.66 -13.24 3.70
CA LEU A 111 21.10 -13.42 2.35
C LEU A 111 22.19 -13.67 1.29
N ILE A 112 23.40 -13.12 1.50
CA ILE A 112 24.53 -13.28 0.58
C ILE A 112 25.33 -14.55 0.86
N ARG A 113 25.45 -14.93 2.13
CA ARG A 113 26.27 -16.08 2.56
C ARG A 113 25.54 -17.40 2.50
N LYS A 114 24.23 -17.36 2.72
CA LYS A 114 23.35 -18.54 2.87
C LYS A 114 21.99 -18.32 2.20
N PRO A 115 21.97 -17.91 0.93
CA PRO A 115 20.74 -17.50 0.26
C PRO A 115 19.69 -18.62 0.23
N GLU A 116 20.07 -19.90 0.08
CA GLU A 116 19.15 -21.04 0.10
C GLU A 116 18.48 -21.20 1.47
N GLU A 117 19.27 -21.04 2.56
CA GLU A 117 18.72 -21.14 3.92
C GLU A 117 17.75 -20.00 4.22
N VAL A 118 18.05 -18.80 3.75
CA VAL A 118 17.25 -17.59 3.98
C VAL A 118 15.97 -17.62 3.13
N THR A 119 16.10 -17.81 1.83
CA THR A 119 14.99 -17.67 0.88
C THR A 119 14.13 -18.93 0.75
N GLY A 120 14.71 -20.11 1.08
CA GLY A 120 14.09 -21.41 0.80
C GLY A 120 13.93 -21.70 -0.69
N ILE A 121 14.71 -21.01 -1.55
CA ILE A 121 14.77 -21.27 -2.99
C ILE A 121 15.78 -22.38 -3.23
N GLU A 122 15.43 -23.39 -4.01
CA GLU A 122 16.17 -24.61 -4.19
C GLU A 122 17.53 -24.42 -4.88
N ASN A 123 17.57 -23.48 -5.85
CA ASN A 123 18.76 -23.24 -6.65
C ASN A 123 19.14 -21.76 -6.63
N ILE A 124 20.41 -21.49 -6.32
CA ILE A 124 20.97 -20.14 -6.39
C ILE A 124 22.09 -20.16 -7.44
N GLU A 125 22.00 -19.28 -8.42
CA GLU A 125 23.00 -19.17 -9.49
C GLU A 125 23.46 -17.70 -9.63
N ARG A 126 24.62 -17.52 -10.27
CA ARG A 126 25.16 -16.20 -10.55
C ARG A 126 24.40 -15.56 -11.72
N ILE A 127 24.17 -14.25 -11.69
CA ILE A 127 23.48 -13.55 -12.76
C ILE A 127 24.21 -13.67 -14.11
N GLU A 128 25.54 -13.77 -14.10
CA GLU A 128 26.35 -13.96 -15.31
C GLU A 128 26.04 -15.28 -16.04
N ASP A 129 25.58 -16.30 -15.30
CA ASP A 129 25.23 -17.60 -15.83
C ASP A 129 23.85 -17.63 -16.50
N PHE A 130 23.04 -16.57 -16.31
CA PHE A 130 21.68 -16.47 -16.87
C PHE A 130 21.67 -16.53 -18.40
N THR A 131 22.65 -15.92 -19.08
CA THR A 131 22.77 -16.02 -20.54
C THR A 131 22.97 -17.46 -21.01
N SER A 132 23.80 -18.22 -20.28
CA SER A 132 24.00 -19.64 -20.56
C SER A 132 22.77 -20.49 -20.24
N TYR A 133 22.03 -20.12 -19.21
CA TYR A 133 20.74 -20.71 -18.88
C TYR A 133 19.73 -20.53 -20.03
N LEU A 134 19.57 -19.31 -20.54
CA LEU A 134 18.70 -19.01 -21.69
C LEU A 134 19.10 -19.82 -22.94
N GLY A 135 20.40 -19.97 -23.19
CA GLY A 135 20.91 -20.79 -24.34
C GLY A 135 20.53 -22.29 -24.25
N ARG A 136 20.19 -22.78 -23.04
CA ARG A 136 19.74 -24.17 -22.84
C ARG A 136 18.21 -24.29 -22.77
N LEU A 137 17.48 -23.17 -22.66
CA LEU A 137 16.06 -23.11 -22.35
C LEU A 137 15.18 -23.88 -23.36
N GLU A 138 15.48 -23.75 -24.68
CA GLU A 138 14.73 -24.45 -25.75
C GLU A 138 14.79 -25.99 -25.65
N ARG A 139 15.80 -26.51 -24.94
CA ARG A 139 15.91 -27.97 -24.67
C ARG A 139 15.11 -28.40 -23.44
N GLN A 140 14.76 -27.46 -22.59
CA GLN A 140 14.04 -27.72 -21.34
C GLN A 140 12.53 -27.54 -21.48
N THR A 141 12.11 -26.53 -22.24
CA THR A 141 10.72 -26.19 -22.47
C THR A 141 10.47 -25.65 -23.86
N LYS A 142 9.19 -25.62 -24.25
CA LYS A 142 8.71 -24.88 -25.42
C LYS A 142 7.97 -23.60 -25.06
N VAL A 143 7.59 -23.45 -23.78
CA VAL A 143 6.79 -22.33 -23.29
C VAL A 143 7.55 -21.58 -22.20
N VAL A 144 7.69 -20.28 -22.39
CA VAL A 144 8.24 -19.35 -21.39
C VAL A 144 7.17 -18.34 -21.00
N TYR A 145 6.93 -18.25 -19.72
CA TYR A 145 6.06 -17.26 -19.13
C TYR A 145 6.90 -16.09 -18.63
N THR A 146 6.43 -14.87 -18.83
CA THR A 146 7.01 -13.67 -18.22
C THR A 146 5.93 -12.60 -18.09
N ARG A 147 6.20 -11.52 -17.36
CA ARG A 147 5.27 -10.40 -17.29
C ARG A 147 5.29 -9.59 -18.57
N PHE A 148 4.11 -9.24 -19.09
CA PHE A 148 4.00 -8.32 -20.24
C PHE A 148 3.75 -6.88 -19.77
N LYS A 149 3.27 -6.72 -18.53
CA LYS A 149 3.12 -5.40 -17.92
C LYS A 149 4.47 -4.88 -17.41
N PRO A 150 4.71 -3.56 -17.47
CA PRO A 150 5.93 -2.95 -16.95
C PRO A 150 6.09 -3.19 -15.44
N GLU A 151 7.34 -3.14 -14.97
CA GLU A 151 7.63 -3.19 -13.54
C GLU A 151 7.01 -2.00 -12.80
N GLU A 152 6.61 -2.22 -11.58
CA GLU A 152 6.11 -1.20 -10.67
C GLU A 152 7.34 -0.52 -10.04
N LEU A 153 7.74 0.62 -10.60
CA LEU A 153 8.97 1.33 -10.22
C LEU A 153 8.79 2.29 -9.03
N MET A 154 7.60 2.41 -8.52
CA MET A 154 7.24 3.33 -7.44
C MET A 154 6.05 2.74 -6.69
N ARG A 155 5.93 3.10 -5.43
CA ARG A 155 4.92 2.62 -4.48
C ARG A 155 3.49 3.02 -4.83
N GLU A 156 3.33 4.10 -5.59
CA GLU A 156 2.03 4.58 -6.00
C GLU A 156 1.49 3.81 -7.20
N ASP A 157 0.20 3.60 -7.24
CA ASP A 157 -0.67 3.29 -8.38
C ASP A 157 -0.05 2.46 -9.52
N ALA A 158 0.11 1.16 -9.27
CA ALA A 158 0.60 0.20 -10.25
C ALA A 158 -0.17 0.26 -11.59
N GLU A 159 -1.50 0.36 -11.55
CA GLU A 159 -2.31 0.37 -12.77
C GLU A 159 -2.30 1.71 -13.51
N TYR A 160 -2.29 2.81 -12.77
CA TYR A 160 -2.27 4.14 -13.38
C TYR A 160 -0.93 4.43 -14.05
N LYS A 161 0.17 4.09 -13.40
CA LYS A 161 1.52 4.20 -13.97
C LYS A 161 1.74 3.27 -15.15
N LEU A 162 1.23 2.05 -15.07
CA LEU A 162 1.22 1.13 -16.20
C LEU A 162 0.54 1.75 -17.42
N ARG A 163 -0.63 2.39 -17.23
CA ARG A 163 -1.33 3.10 -18.32
C ARG A 163 -0.55 4.30 -18.82
N ILE A 164 0.07 5.09 -17.93
CA ILE A 164 0.89 6.23 -18.32
C ILE A 164 2.12 5.75 -19.09
N LEU A 165 2.88 4.78 -18.58
CA LEU A 165 4.04 4.24 -19.26
C LEU A 165 3.68 3.64 -20.62
N GLN A 166 2.61 2.88 -20.72
CA GLN A 166 2.12 2.38 -22.01
C GLN A 166 1.74 3.52 -22.95
N LYS A 167 1.03 4.55 -22.46
CA LYS A 167 0.61 5.69 -23.27
C LYS A 167 1.78 6.57 -23.67
N THR A 168 2.71 6.83 -22.76
CA THR A 168 3.82 7.78 -22.98
C THR A 168 5.04 7.16 -23.67
N MET A 169 5.25 5.87 -23.54
CA MET A 169 6.36 5.17 -24.17
C MET A 169 5.90 4.30 -25.35
N VAL A 170 5.13 3.26 -25.06
CA VAL A 170 4.81 2.21 -26.07
C VAL A 170 3.91 2.72 -27.18
N ASN A 171 2.92 3.55 -26.85
CA ASN A 171 1.94 4.07 -27.81
C ASN A 171 2.26 5.47 -28.34
N ASN A 172 3.36 6.06 -27.88
CA ASN A 172 3.76 7.39 -28.32
C ASN A 172 4.57 7.27 -29.61
N VAL A 173 4.06 7.83 -30.70
CA VAL A 173 4.71 7.81 -32.03
C VAL A 173 6.08 8.51 -32.05
N LEU A 174 6.37 9.37 -31.08
CA LEU A 174 7.65 10.08 -30.93
C LEU A 174 8.63 9.36 -30.00
N ASP A 175 8.19 8.32 -29.29
CA ASP A 175 9.00 7.57 -28.33
C ASP A 175 9.00 6.08 -28.72
N GLY A 176 10.00 5.64 -29.40
CA GLY A 176 10.12 4.24 -29.85
C GLY A 176 10.64 3.26 -28.78
N ARG A 177 10.77 3.69 -27.52
CA ARG A 177 11.27 2.83 -26.45
C ARG A 177 10.24 1.79 -26.05
N LEU A 178 10.72 0.61 -25.73
CA LEU A 178 9.93 -0.44 -25.09
C LEU A 178 10.15 -0.40 -23.58
N THR A 179 9.17 -0.86 -22.81
CA THR A 179 9.42 -1.17 -21.39
C THR A 179 10.43 -2.30 -21.29
N ARG A 180 11.07 -2.47 -20.13
CA ARG A 180 12.07 -3.51 -19.91
C ARG A 180 11.51 -4.91 -20.20
N GLU A 181 10.28 -5.18 -19.78
CA GLU A 181 9.60 -6.46 -20.03
C GLU A 181 9.36 -6.68 -21.53
N LEU A 182 8.84 -5.69 -22.23
CA LEU A 182 8.62 -5.80 -23.68
C LEU A 182 9.94 -5.92 -24.44
N GLN A 183 11.01 -5.27 -23.99
CA GLN A 183 12.34 -5.41 -24.55
C GLN A 183 12.91 -6.82 -24.32
N PHE A 184 12.70 -7.38 -23.12
CA PHE A 184 13.07 -8.76 -22.81
C PHE A 184 12.31 -9.76 -23.67
N ILE A 185 11.01 -9.59 -23.83
CA ILE A 185 10.17 -10.41 -24.71
C ILE A 185 10.64 -10.36 -26.17
N ASP A 186 10.94 -9.17 -26.68
CA ASP A 186 11.44 -8.99 -28.04
C ASP A 186 12.80 -9.67 -28.22
N MET A 187 13.69 -9.58 -27.24
CA MET A 187 14.97 -10.29 -27.22
C MET A 187 14.79 -11.81 -27.26
N LEU A 188 13.88 -12.34 -26.40
CA LEU A 188 13.58 -13.79 -26.38
C LEU A 188 13.07 -14.27 -27.75
N LYS A 189 12.09 -13.58 -28.33
CA LYS A 189 11.51 -13.94 -29.62
C LYS A 189 12.56 -13.95 -30.77
N ARG A 190 13.49 -13.01 -30.73
CA ARG A 190 14.55 -12.93 -31.78
C ARG A 190 15.62 -13.97 -31.57
N LYS A 191 16.07 -14.24 -30.35
CA LYS A 191 17.19 -15.16 -30.08
C LYS A 191 16.73 -16.61 -29.90
N HIS A 192 15.48 -16.82 -29.51
CA HIS A 192 14.90 -18.14 -29.24
C HIS A 192 13.55 -18.32 -29.93
N PRO A 193 13.52 -18.32 -31.29
CA PRO A 193 12.31 -18.30 -32.10
C PRO A 193 11.44 -19.57 -31.94
N ALA A 194 12.00 -20.65 -31.37
CA ALA A 194 11.28 -21.88 -31.09
C ALA A 194 10.46 -21.84 -29.80
N LEU A 195 10.63 -20.79 -28.98
CA LEU A 195 9.89 -20.61 -27.72
C LEU A 195 8.57 -19.86 -27.95
N GLU A 196 7.51 -20.37 -27.38
CA GLU A 196 6.25 -19.64 -27.20
C GLU A 196 6.35 -18.78 -25.95
N ILE A 197 6.16 -17.46 -26.07
CA ILE A 197 6.22 -16.53 -24.94
C ILE A 197 4.80 -16.14 -24.52
N LYS A 198 4.44 -16.44 -23.28
CA LYS A 198 3.12 -16.20 -22.68
C LYS A 198 3.19 -15.21 -21.52
N ASP A 199 2.10 -14.48 -21.30
CA ASP A 199 1.95 -13.56 -20.18
C ASP A 199 1.52 -14.31 -18.90
N CYS A 200 2.28 -14.20 -17.81
CA CYS A 200 1.90 -14.72 -16.50
C CYS A 200 1.36 -13.65 -15.54
N THR A 201 1.26 -12.40 -15.95
CA THR A 201 0.84 -11.28 -15.09
C THR A 201 -0.47 -11.60 -14.37
N GLN A 202 -1.49 -12.09 -15.11
CA GLN A 202 -2.80 -12.36 -14.51
C GLN A 202 -2.76 -13.45 -13.43
N PHE A 203 -1.88 -14.44 -13.53
CA PHE A 203 -1.76 -15.50 -12.52
C PHE A 203 -1.22 -14.99 -11.19
N ILE A 204 -0.34 -13.97 -11.23
CA ILE A 204 0.20 -13.32 -10.03
C ILE A 204 -0.84 -12.35 -9.46
N VAL A 205 -1.50 -11.57 -10.31
CA VAL A 205 -2.58 -10.65 -9.93
C VAL A 205 -3.69 -11.40 -9.19
N GLU A 206 -4.13 -12.55 -9.67
CA GLU A 206 -5.16 -13.38 -9.01
C GLU A 206 -4.76 -13.80 -7.60
N GLN A 207 -3.47 -14.02 -7.33
CA GLN A 207 -2.97 -14.32 -6.00
C GLN A 207 -2.95 -13.06 -5.12
N ARG A 208 -2.44 -11.92 -5.64
CA ARG A 208 -2.34 -10.64 -4.90
C ARG A 208 -3.70 -10.08 -4.48
N ILE A 209 -4.76 -10.32 -5.27
CA ILE A 209 -6.13 -9.87 -4.95
C ILE A 209 -6.65 -10.48 -3.64
N ILE A 210 -6.33 -11.74 -3.36
CA ILE A 210 -6.75 -12.44 -2.14
C ILE A 210 -5.57 -12.50 -1.18
N LYS A 211 -5.61 -11.66 -0.16
CA LYS A 211 -4.54 -11.54 0.82
C LYS A 211 -4.46 -12.78 1.71
N SER A 212 -3.24 -13.24 1.96
CA SER A 212 -2.98 -14.29 2.95
C SER A 212 -3.18 -13.78 4.38
N PRO A 213 -3.29 -14.66 5.38
CA PRO A 213 -3.34 -14.23 6.78
C PRO A 213 -2.14 -13.37 7.20
N ALA A 214 -0.93 -13.65 6.69
CA ALA A 214 0.28 -12.89 6.99
C ALA A 214 0.22 -11.47 6.38
N GLU A 215 -0.25 -11.34 5.14
CA GLU A 215 -0.48 -10.05 4.49
C GLU A 215 -1.53 -9.22 5.25
N ILE A 216 -2.62 -9.84 5.70
CA ILE A 216 -3.68 -9.18 6.47
C ILE A 216 -3.16 -8.64 7.80
N GLU A 217 -2.33 -9.40 8.53
CA GLU A 217 -1.73 -8.91 9.78
C GLU A 217 -0.81 -7.71 9.56
N LEU A 218 -0.06 -7.72 8.46
CA LEU A 218 0.80 -6.59 8.10
C LEU A 218 -0.02 -5.34 7.75
N LEU A 219 -1.08 -5.51 6.96
CA LEU A 219 -2.02 -4.42 6.63
C LEU A 219 -2.73 -3.86 7.86
N ARG A 220 -3.13 -4.71 8.84
CA ARG A 220 -3.67 -4.25 10.12
C ARG A 220 -2.67 -3.36 10.87
N LYS A 221 -1.41 -3.78 10.92
CA LYS A 221 -0.36 -2.98 11.56
C LYS A 221 -0.16 -1.64 10.87
N ALA A 222 -0.05 -1.64 9.55
CA ALA A 222 0.06 -0.42 8.75
C ALA A 222 -1.16 0.51 8.96
N GLY A 223 -2.37 -0.05 8.99
CA GLY A 223 -3.61 0.68 9.24
C GLY A 223 -3.66 1.36 10.61
N ILE A 224 -3.18 0.68 11.66
CA ILE A 224 -3.09 1.26 13.01
C ILE A 224 -2.10 2.44 13.03
N ILE A 225 -0.95 2.30 12.36
CA ILE A 225 0.06 3.37 12.23
C ILE A 225 -0.58 4.59 11.54
N GLY A 226 -1.21 4.39 10.39
CA GLY A 226 -1.89 5.45 9.65
C GLY A 226 -3.00 6.13 10.47
N ALA A 227 -3.85 5.35 11.14
CA ALA A 227 -4.93 5.88 11.96
C ALA A 227 -4.42 6.77 13.11
N ARG A 228 -3.34 6.37 13.80
CA ARG A 228 -2.71 7.17 14.85
C ARG A 228 -2.15 8.48 14.31
N ALA A 229 -1.50 8.45 13.14
CA ALA A 229 -0.98 9.64 12.51
C ALA A 229 -2.11 10.62 12.16
N HIS A 230 -3.22 10.15 11.59
CA HIS A 230 -4.38 10.99 11.30
C HIS A 230 -5.02 11.60 12.55
N ILE A 231 -5.12 10.85 13.64
CA ILE A 231 -5.61 11.37 14.94
C ILE A 231 -4.71 12.50 15.43
N GLU A 232 -3.39 12.35 15.31
CA GLU A 232 -2.44 13.38 15.73
C GLU A 232 -2.47 14.61 14.80
N LEU A 233 -2.71 14.44 13.50
CA LEU A 233 -2.93 15.57 12.58
C LEU A 233 -4.14 16.41 13.02
N MET A 234 -5.30 15.78 13.31
CA MET A 234 -6.48 16.52 13.78
C MET A 234 -6.17 17.36 15.03
N LYS A 235 -5.43 16.81 15.99
CA LYS A 235 -5.05 17.50 17.23
C LYS A 235 -4.06 18.63 16.98
N SER A 236 -3.17 18.46 16.00
CA SER A 236 -2.09 19.42 15.71
C SER A 236 -2.51 20.55 14.77
N THR A 237 -3.65 20.43 14.08
CA THR A 237 -4.13 21.41 13.11
C THR A 237 -4.59 22.71 13.78
N TYR A 238 -4.30 23.85 13.13
CA TYR A 238 -4.74 25.19 13.55
C TYR A 238 -4.85 26.14 12.36
N VAL A 239 -5.68 27.16 12.44
CA VAL A 239 -5.79 28.22 11.45
C VAL A 239 -4.47 28.97 11.34
N GLY A 240 -3.95 29.16 10.12
CA GLY A 240 -2.63 29.70 9.84
C GLY A 240 -1.51 28.66 9.64
N MET A 241 -1.82 27.35 9.78
CA MET A 241 -0.93 26.26 9.39
C MET A 241 -0.90 26.13 7.87
N LYS A 242 0.22 25.73 7.27
CA LYS A 242 0.29 25.41 5.85
C LYS A 242 -0.06 23.95 5.60
N GLU A 243 -0.64 23.66 4.44
CA GLU A 243 -0.89 22.29 3.98
C GLU A 243 0.39 21.44 4.01
N SER A 244 1.54 22.02 3.63
CA SER A 244 2.86 21.36 3.69
C SER A 244 3.30 20.95 5.10
N GLU A 245 2.86 21.67 6.14
CA GLU A 245 3.18 21.30 7.52
C GLU A 245 2.41 20.03 7.94
N LEU A 246 1.19 19.85 7.43
CA LEU A 246 0.40 18.63 7.65
C LEU A 246 1.01 17.42 6.93
N ALA A 247 1.45 17.60 5.67
CA ALA A 247 2.14 16.56 4.92
C ALA A 247 3.42 16.09 5.64
N ALA A 248 4.27 17.03 6.02
CA ALA A 248 5.52 16.74 6.74
C ALA A 248 5.28 16.09 8.11
N LEU A 249 4.23 16.51 8.82
CA LEU A 249 3.89 15.93 10.12
C LEU A 249 3.42 14.48 9.98
N PHE A 250 2.57 14.18 8.98
CA PHE A 250 2.14 12.81 8.73
C PHE A 250 3.32 11.90 8.42
N GLU A 251 4.18 12.29 7.49
CA GLU A 251 5.38 11.54 7.13
C GLU A 251 6.28 11.26 8.34
N TYR A 252 6.52 12.29 9.18
CA TYR A 252 7.27 12.12 10.43
C TYR A 252 6.62 11.08 11.34
N LEU A 253 5.30 11.17 11.56
CA LEU A 253 4.59 10.30 12.48
C LEU A 253 4.62 8.82 12.04
N VAL A 254 4.39 8.54 10.75
CA VAL A 254 4.40 7.16 10.26
C VAL A 254 5.82 6.56 10.25
N LYS A 255 6.85 7.37 9.92
CA LYS A 255 8.25 6.91 9.93
C LYS A 255 8.77 6.61 11.34
N VAL A 256 8.38 7.35 12.37
CA VAL A 256 8.76 7.02 13.75
C VAL A 256 8.06 5.77 14.29
N GLU A 257 6.92 5.38 13.72
CA GLU A 257 6.23 4.12 14.02
C GLU A 257 6.74 2.95 13.17
N GLY A 258 7.72 3.18 12.27
CA GLY A 258 8.44 2.16 11.50
C GLY A 258 7.94 1.92 10.08
N ALA A 259 7.08 2.79 9.55
CA ALA A 259 6.79 2.79 8.11
C ALA A 259 8.04 3.21 7.32
N GLN A 260 8.26 2.59 6.16
CA GLN A 260 9.38 2.91 5.29
C GLN A 260 9.15 4.25 4.58
N ASP A 261 7.90 4.49 4.14
CA ASP A 261 7.54 5.71 3.42
C ASP A 261 6.03 5.98 3.50
N LEU A 262 5.58 6.96 2.74
CA LEU A 262 4.18 7.13 2.38
C LEU A 262 3.80 6.13 1.29
N ALA A 263 2.59 5.59 1.35
CA ALA A 263 2.02 4.73 0.31
C ALA A 263 1.90 5.46 -1.04
N TYR A 264 1.59 6.74 -0.98
CA TYR A 264 1.50 7.69 -2.10
C TYR A 264 1.80 9.10 -1.57
N TYR A 265 2.01 10.07 -2.49
CA TYR A 265 2.17 11.46 -2.05
C TYR A 265 0.89 11.94 -1.35
N ALA A 266 1.03 12.64 -0.26
CA ALA A 266 -0.10 13.15 0.50
C ALA A 266 -1.01 14.04 -0.38
N ILE A 267 -2.31 13.89 -0.27
CA ILE A 267 -3.29 14.81 -0.87
C ILE A 267 -3.87 15.62 0.29
N ILE A 268 -3.58 16.92 0.33
CA ILE A 268 -4.08 17.81 1.37
C ILE A 268 -4.75 18.99 0.70
N CYS A 269 -6.08 18.95 0.69
CA CYS A 269 -6.91 19.94 0.02
C CYS A 269 -7.66 20.78 1.03
N SER A 270 -7.56 22.11 0.91
CA SER A 270 -8.36 23.06 1.70
C SER A 270 -8.98 24.14 0.82
N GLY A 271 -10.15 24.66 1.20
CA GLY A 271 -10.83 25.76 0.50
C GLY A 271 -10.99 25.49 -1.00
N PRO A 272 -10.47 26.37 -1.89
CA PRO A 272 -10.65 26.27 -3.34
C PRO A 272 -9.96 25.07 -3.99
N ASN A 273 -9.13 24.31 -3.25
CA ASN A 273 -8.36 23.20 -3.80
C ASN A 273 -9.15 21.88 -3.92
N HIS A 274 -10.34 21.78 -3.31
CA HIS A 274 -11.17 20.57 -3.35
C HIS A 274 -11.55 20.03 -4.73
N PRO A 275 -11.68 20.81 -5.81
CA PRO A 275 -11.93 20.27 -7.15
C PRO A 275 -10.79 19.43 -7.72
N TYR A 276 -9.57 19.62 -7.21
CA TYR A 276 -8.37 18.90 -7.67
C TYR A 276 -8.24 17.59 -6.91
N LEU A 277 -8.61 16.48 -7.55
CA LEU A 277 -8.69 15.14 -6.93
C LEU A 277 -7.34 14.67 -6.37
N HIS A 278 -6.24 15.02 -7.03
CA HIS A 278 -4.86 14.65 -6.67
C HIS A 278 -4.02 15.90 -6.43
N TYR A 279 -4.49 16.79 -5.56
CA TYR A 279 -3.79 18.03 -5.21
C TYR A 279 -2.58 17.77 -4.31
N HIS A 280 -1.39 18.26 -4.67
CA HIS A 280 -0.13 18.04 -3.96
C HIS A 280 0.84 19.24 -3.98
N GLU A 281 0.34 20.45 -4.25
CA GLU A 281 1.18 21.66 -4.23
C GLU A 281 1.50 22.12 -2.80
N TYR A 282 0.58 21.91 -1.85
CA TYR A 282 0.73 22.20 -0.40
C TYR A 282 1.10 23.64 -0.07
N ASP A 283 0.77 24.60 -0.89
CA ASP A 283 1.20 25.99 -0.75
C ASP A 283 0.22 26.87 0.03
N ARG A 284 -1.02 26.39 0.22
CA ARG A 284 -2.07 27.16 0.86
C ARG A 284 -1.90 27.19 2.40
N VAL A 285 -2.20 28.36 2.98
CA VAL A 285 -2.36 28.56 4.43
C VAL A 285 -3.83 28.33 4.80
N LEU A 286 -4.07 27.53 5.83
CA LEU A 286 -5.41 27.22 6.32
C LEU A 286 -6.08 28.47 6.90
N GLU A 287 -7.30 28.76 6.47
CA GLU A 287 -8.11 29.89 6.90
C GLU A 287 -9.25 29.46 7.83
N ASP A 288 -9.81 30.43 8.55
CA ASP A 288 -10.97 30.19 9.42
C ASP A 288 -12.20 29.84 8.58
N GLY A 289 -12.83 28.72 8.87
CA GLY A 289 -13.96 28.19 8.11
C GLY A 289 -13.59 27.19 7.03
N ASP A 290 -12.30 26.97 6.70
CA ASP A 290 -11.90 25.92 5.79
C ASP A 290 -12.31 24.53 6.30
N ILE A 291 -12.74 23.68 5.39
CA ILE A 291 -12.73 22.23 5.57
C ILE A 291 -11.50 21.67 4.87
N ILE A 292 -10.89 20.64 5.41
CA ILE A 292 -9.66 20.05 4.91
C ILE A 292 -9.92 18.58 4.60
N VAL A 293 -9.56 18.12 3.43
CA VAL A 293 -9.43 16.70 3.08
C VAL A 293 -7.97 16.32 3.18
N ILE A 294 -7.64 15.32 3.99
CA ILE A 294 -6.30 14.75 4.11
C ILE A 294 -6.38 13.29 3.73
N ASP A 295 -5.73 12.96 2.65
CA ASP A 295 -5.71 11.66 2.05
C ASP A 295 -4.26 11.21 1.89
N VAL A 296 -3.85 10.30 2.76
CA VAL A 296 -2.49 9.78 2.83
C VAL A 296 -2.45 8.54 3.70
N GLY A 297 -1.70 7.53 3.30
CA GLY A 297 -1.45 6.32 4.06
C GLY A 297 0.04 5.97 4.17
N PRO A 298 0.43 5.09 5.10
CA PRO A 298 1.80 4.57 5.19
C PRO A 298 2.02 3.40 4.24
N ASP A 299 3.26 3.28 3.72
CA ASP A 299 3.83 2.03 3.22
C ASP A 299 4.56 1.34 4.38
N PHE A 300 4.16 0.12 4.68
CA PHE A 300 4.79 -0.69 5.72
C PHE A 300 5.16 -2.06 5.16
N GLY A 301 6.43 -2.26 4.83
CA GLY A 301 6.93 -3.52 4.29
C GLY A 301 6.33 -3.87 2.93
N TYR A 302 6.33 -2.94 1.97
CA TYR A 302 5.69 -3.09 0.66
C TYR A 302 4.16 -3.21 0.70
N TYR A 303 3.50 -2.93 1.83
CA TYR A 303 2.04 -2.96 1.92
C TYR A 303 1.51 -1.59 2.29
N ASP A 304 0.67 -1.09 1.42
CA ASP A 304 0.06 0.23 1.49
C ASP A 304 -1.27 0.20 2.25
N ILE A 305 -1.56 1.33 2.87
CA ILE A 305 -2.88 1.62 3.43
C ILE A 305 -3.38 2.91 2.81
N ASP A 306 -4.66 2.95 2.50
CA ASP A 306 -5.36 4.11 1.97
C ASP A 306 -6.34 4.65 2.99
N ILE A 307 -6.17 5.93 3.39
CA ILE A 307 -6.96 6.57 4.43
C ILE A 307 -7.23 8.02 4.05
N THR A 308 -8.49 8.41 4.02
CA THR A 308 -8.87 9.82 4.00
C THR A 308 -9.67 10.23 5.22
N ILE A 309 -9.34 11.38 5.75
CA ILE A 309 -10.12 12.09 6.76
C ILE A 309 -10.51 13.47 6.25
N THR A 310 -11.65 13.96 6.75
CA THR A 310 -12.10 15.32 6.48
C THR A 310 -12.50 16.00 7.79
N TYR A 311 -11.98 17.20 8.05
CA TYR A 311 -12.29 17.97 9.25
C TYR A 311 -12.07 19.48 9.03
N PRO A 312 -12.70 20.36 9.88
CA PRO A 312 -12.54 21.81 9.74
C PRO A 312 -11.22 22.30 10.34
N ALA A 313 -10.57 23.27 9.70
CA ALA A 313 -9.30 23.85 10.14
C ALA A 313 -9.36 24.48 11.56
N ASN A 314 -10.49 25.07 11.91
CA ASN A 314 -10.73 25.71 13.20
C ASN A 314 -11.35 24.78 14.28
N GLY A 315 -11.50 23.48 13.97
CA GLY A 315 -12.09 22.49 14.87
C GLY A 315 -13.62 22.57 15.00
N LYS A 316 -14.31 23.29 14.09
CA LYS A 316 -15.77 23.41 14.15
C LYS A 316 -16.41 23.44 12.76
N PHE A 317 -17.19 22.42 12.43
CA PHE A 317 -17.94 22.37 11.17
C PHE A 317 -19.03 23.44 11.12
N THR A 318 -19.18 24.09 9.97
CA THR A 318 -20.37 24.89 9.67
C THR A 318 -21.61 23.98 9.49
N PRO A 319 -22.85 24.51 9.55
CA PRO A 319 -24.05 23.71 9.31
C PRO A 319 -24.04 23.01 7.94
N ARG A 320 -23.54 23.69 6.90
CA ARG A 320 -23.45 23.12 5.54
C ARG A 320 -22.40 22.04 5.43
N GLN A 321 -21.23 22.25 6.00
CA GLN A 321 -20.19 21.22 6.07
C GLN A 321 -20.68 19.98 6.81
N LYS A 322 -21.43 20.14 7.94
CA LYS A 322 -22.03 19.02 8.67
C LYS A 322 -23.00 18.20 7.81
N GLU A 323 -23.83 18.87 7.03
CA GLU A 323 -24.78 18.20 6.14
C GLU A 323 -24.05 17.29 5.16
N ILE A 324 -23.04 17.81 4.45
CA ILE A 324 -22.31 17.06 3.42
C ILE A 324 -21.43 15.99 4.05
N TYR A 325 -20.73 16.31 5.15
CA TYR A 325 -19.91 15.37 5.89
C TYR A 325 -20.72 14.16 6.40
N ASN A 326 -21.88 14.42 7.01
CA ASN A 326 -22.76 13.35 7.49
C ASN A 326 -23.31 12.50 6.33
N ALA A 327 -23.56 13.09 5.16
CA ALA A 327 -24.00 12.34 3.99
C ALA A 327 -22.87 11.40 3.49
N SER A 328 -21.62 11.87 3.36
CA SER A 328 -20.48 11.03 2.98
C SER A 328 -20.26 9.91 4.01
N ARG A 329 -20.24 10.24 5.29
CA ARG A 329 -20.11 9.27 6.38
C ARG A 329 -21.24 8.24 6.36
N ALA A 330 -22.48 8.63 6.10
CA ALA A 330 -23.60 7.69 6.03
C ALA A 330 -23.44 6.69 4.88
N VAL A 331 -22.93 7.12 3.73
CA VAL A 331 -22.58 6.20 2.63
C VAL A 331 -21.49 5.23 3.05
N HIS A 332 -20.42 5.73 3.66
CA HIS A 332 -19.32 4.91 4.17
C HIS A 332 -19.82 3.84 5.16
N GLU A 333 -20.62 4.23 6.15
CA GLU A 333 -21.19 3.31 7.13
C GLU A 333 -22.20 2.32 6.53
N ALA A 334 -23.00 2.76 5.54
CA ALA A 334 -23.91 1.87 4.83
C ALA A 334 -23.14 0.83 3.99
N ASN A 335 -22.04 1.22 3.35
CA ASN A 335 -21.14 0.32 2.67
C ASN A 335 -20.62 -0.79 3.62
N MET A 336 -20.15 -0.41 4.82
CA MET A 336 -19.66 -1.35 5.83
C MET A 336 -20.74 -2.34 6.31
N GLN A 337 -22.01 -1.96 6.30
CA GLN A 337 -23.12 -2.86 6.64
C GLN A 337 -23.45 -3.86 5.52
N VAL A 338 -23.11 -3.52 4.28
CA VAL A 338 -23.46 -4.29 3.09
C VAL A 338 -22.36 -5.24 2.64
N TYR A 339 -21.10 -4.83 2.79
CA TYR A 339 -19.95 -5.57 2.25
C TYR A 339 -19.84 -6.97 2.85
N ARG A 340 -19.96 -8.00 2.00
CA ARG A 340 -19.80 -9.40 2.32
C ARG A 340 -19.48 -10.22 1.07
N PRO A 341 -18.89 -11.41 1.19
CA PRO A 341 -18.62 -12.28 0.04
C PRO A 341 -19.84 -12.58 -0.80
N GLY A 342 -19.65 -12.72 -2.10
CA GLY A 342 -20.67 -13.13 -3.08
C GLY A 342 -21.47 -11.99 -3.69
N LEU A 343 -21.44 -10.79 -3.12
CA LEU A 343 -22.13 -9.65 -3.71
C LEU A 343 -21.35 -9.03 -4.87
N THR A 344 -22.08 -8.62 -5.90
CA THR A 344 -21.55 -7.74 -6.93
C THR A 344 -21.56 -6.29 -6.45
N THR A 345 -20.71 -5.45 -7.03
CA THR A 345 -20.70 -4.00 -6.74
C THR A 345 -22.06 -3.34 -7.00
N ASP A 346 -22.80 -3.79 -8.00
CA ASP A 346 -24.14 -3.26 -8.29
C ASP A 346 -25.18 -3.66 -7.24
N GLN A 347 -25.09 -4.89 -6.71
CA GLN A 347 -25.93 -5.31 -5.58
C GLN A 347 -25.63 -4.48 -4.34
N CYS A 348 -24.35 -4.27 -4.02
CA CYS A 348 -23.96 -3.43 -2.91
C CYS A 348 -24.52 -2.01 -3.05
N ARG A 349 -24.37 -1.36 -4.20
CA ARG A 349 -24.94 -0.01 -4.45
C ARG A 349 -26.44 0.06 -4.20
N LYS A 350 -27.19 -0.96 -4.64
CA LYS A 350 -28.66 -1.02 -4.42
C LYS A 350 -29.00 -1.17 -2.93
N GLU A 351 -28.31 -2.05 -2.22
CA GLU A 351 -28.53 -2.25 -0.78
C GLU A 351 -28.17 -0.98 0.01
N VAL A 352 -27.06 -0.32 -0.32
CA VAL A 352 -26.63 0.95 0.28
C VAL A 352 -27.66 2.06 0.04
N ALA A 353 -28.16 2.21 -1.19
CA ALA A 353 -29.18 3.20 -1.49
C ALA A 353 -30.46 2.98 -0.65
N ALA A 354 -30.91 1.74 -0.50
CA ALA A 354 -32.08 1.40 0.34
C ALA A 354 -31.84 1.71 1.84
N ILE A 355 -30.61 1.50 2.35
CA ILE A 355 -30.26 1.87 3.71
C ILE A 355 -30.33 3.39 3.90
N LEU A 356 -29.75 4.17 2.98
CA LEU A 356 -29.73 5.62 3.05
C LEU A 356 -31.15 6.23 2.98
N GLU A 357 -32.00 5.72 2.07
CA GLU A 357 -33.41 6.13 1.97
C GLU A 357 -34.17 5.84 3.27
N LYS A 358 -33.96 4.64 3.86
CA LYS A 358 -34.56 4.28 5.16
C LYS A 358 -34.07 5.18 6.31
N GLN A 359 -32.86 5.69 6.23
CA GLN A 359 -32.29 6.65 7.19
C GLN A 359 -32.80 8.08 6.95
N GLY A 360 -33.62 8.31 5.89
CA GLY A 360 -34.21 9.61 5.55
C GLY A 360 -33.35 10.50 4.68
N TYR A 361 -32.29 9.97 4.05
CA TYR A 361 -31.48 10.71 3.08
C TYR A 361 -32.22 10.84 1.75
N ASP A 362 -32.25 12.05 1.21
CA ASP A 362 -32.77 12.34 -0.14
C ASP A 362 -31.66 12.20 -1.17
N LEU A 363 -31.60 11.04 -1.85
CA LEU A 363 -30.59 10.73 -2.86
C LEU A 363 -30.70 11.60 -4.11
N SER A 364 -31.74 12.43 -4.26
CA SER A 364 -31.86 13.41 -5.32
C SER A 364 -31.01 14.67 -5.11
N LYS A 365 -30.48 14.86 -3.91
CA LYS A 365 -29.59 15.99 -3.58
C LYS A 365 -28.34 15.99 -4.47
N GLU A 366 -27.86 17.19 -4.78
CA GLU A 366 -26.72 17.41 -5.70
C GLU A 366 -25.47 16.64 -5.29
N TYR A 367 -25.13 16.66 -4.01
CA TYR A 367 -23.94 15.98 -3.49
C TYR A 367 -23.99 14.46 -3.63
N PHE A 368 -25.17 13.82 -3.56
CA PHE A 368 -25.31 12.40 -3.88
C PHE A 368 -25.19 12.13 -5.38
N LYS A 369 -25.77 12.99 -6.25
CA LYS A 369 -25.64 12.85 -7.72
C LYS A 369 -24.21 13.02 -8.20
N ARG A 370 -23.42 13.87 -7.52
CA ARG A 370 -22.01 14.13 -7.84
C ARG A 370 -21.05 13.21 -7.10
N MET A 371 -21.56 12.35 -6.22
CA MET A 371 -20.72 11.44 -5.45
C MET A 371 -19.87 10.54 -6.37
N ARG A 372 -18.59 10.45 -6.05
CA ARG A 372 -17.63 9.53 -6.67
C ARG A 372 -17.15 8.55 -5.61
N GLY A 373 -16.47 7.48 -6.02
CA GLY A 373 -16.01 6.46 -5.09
C GLY A 373 -17.15 5.59 -4.56
N GLY A 374 -17.09 5.20 -3.32
CA GLY A 374 -18.03 4.28 -2.67
C GLY A 374 -17.68 2.82 -2.87
N PHE A 375 -17.17 2.44 -4.05
CA PHE A 375 -16.33 1.29 -4.32
C PHE A 375 -15.05 1.81 -4.94
N GLY A 376 -13.98 1.79 -4.18
CA GLY A 376 -12.66 2.17 -4.62
C GLY A 376 -11.95 1.05 -5.41
N HIS A 377 -10.66 1.01 -5.30
CA HIS A 377 -9.73 0.08 -5.94
C HIS A 377 -9.19 -0.92 -4.93
N PHE A 378 -8.54 -1.98 -5.39
CA PHE A 378 -7.79 -2.85 -4.51
C PHE A 378 -6.63 -2.09 -3.86
N VAL A 379 -6.35 -2.47 -2.61
CA VAL A 379 -5.21 -1.97 -1.82
C VAL A 379 -4.36 -3.18 -1.41
N GLY A 380 -3.04 -3.03 -1.42
CA GLY A 380 -2.12 -4.11 -1.08
C GLY A 380 -0.66 -3.70 -1.23
N MET A 381 0.09 -4.30 -2.14
CA MET A 381 1.49 -3.92 -2.42
C MET A 381 1.62 -2.62 -3.25
N ALA A 382 0.51 -1.98 -3.55
CA ALA A 382 0.41 -0.63 -4.06
C ALA A 382 -0.93 -0.05 -3.61
N THR A 383 -1.03 1.26 -3.50
CA THR A 383 -2.28 1.93 -3.11
C THR A 383 -3.40 1.59 -4.09
N HIS A 384 -3.15 1.74 -5.40
CA HIS A 384 -4.01 1.18 -6.44
C HIS A 384 -3.43 -0.17 -6.89
N ASP A 385 -3.67 -1.21 -6.08
CA ASP A 385 -3.06 -2.52 -6.27
C ASP A 385 -3.53 -3.23 -7.55
N ALA A 386 -2.80 -4.25 -7.93
CA ALA A 386 -3.09 -5.10 -9.09
C ALA A 386 -4.51 -5.67 -9.05
N GLY A 387 -5.18 -5.72 -10.21
CA GLY A 387 -6.56 -6.21 -10.34
C GLY A 387 -7.62 -5.11 -10.48
N GLY A 388 -7.26 -3.84 -10.23
CA GLY A 388 -8.13 -2.69 -10.44
C GLY A 388 -9.25 -2.57 -9.39
N ARG A 389 -10.50 -2.88 -9.74
CA ARG A 389 -11.66 -2.76 -8.83
C ARG A 389 -12.37 -4.09 -8.66
N PRO A 390 -12.83 -4.41 -7.44
CA PRO A 390 -13.59 -5.64 -7.21
C PRO A 390 -14.91 -5.63 -8.01
N GLN A 391 -15.20 -6.73 -8.69
CA GLN A 391 -16.47 -6.93 -9.41
C GLN A 391 -17.45 -7.76 -8.56
N VAL A 392 -16.96 -8.83 -7.96
CA VAL A 392 -17.67 -9.68 -7.01
C VAL A 392 -16.79 -9.79 -5.77
N LEU A 393 -17.32 -9.47 -4.61
CA LEU A 393 -16.58 -9.52 -3.34
C LEU A 393 -16.27 -10.97 -2.95
N LYS A 394 -15.05 -11.20 -2.48
CA LYS A 394 -14.59 -12.50 -1.96
C LYS A 394 -13.82 -12.26 -0.65
N ALA A 395 -13.90 -13.21 0.25
CA ALA A 395 -13.08 -13.18 1.47
C ALA A 395 -11.58 -13.07 1.12
N GLY A 396 -10.84 -12.30 1.90
CA GLY A 396 -9.42 -11.97 1.67
C GLY A 396 -9.18 -10.80 0.72
N MET A 397 -10.20 -10.23 0.07
CA MET A 397 -10.05 -9.00 -0.70
C MET A 397 -9.87 -7.79 0.23
N VAL A 398 -8.92 -6.91 -0.12
CA VAL A 398 -8.71 -5.62 0.55
C VAL A 398 -8.85 -4.50 -0.47
N PHE A 399 -9.64 -3.48 -0.16
CA PHE A 399 -9.90 -2.35 -1.05
C PHE A 399 -10.33 -1.09 -0.29
N ALA A 400 -10.28 0.06 -0.97
CA ALA A 400 -10.68 1.36 -0.43
C ALA A 400 -12.22 1.52 -0.41
N ASN A 401 -12.76 1.99 0.71
CA ASN A 401 -14.15 2.44 0.84
C ASN A 401 -14.14 3.96 0.97
N GLU A 402 -14.29 4.68 -0.16
CA GLU A 402 -13.88 6.09 -0.32
C GLU A 402 -14.98 7.03 -0.88
N PRO A 403 -16.19 7.12 -0.30
CA PRO A 403 -17.20 8.06 -0.82
C PRO A 403 -16.70 9.50 -0.77
N LEU A 404 -16.62 10.13 -1.97
CA LEU A 404 -16.16 11.49 -2.19
C LEU A 404 -17.32 12.36 -2.69
N MET A 405 -17.55 13.50 -2.06
CA MET A 405 -18.50 14.53 -2.44
C MET A 405 -17.77 15.87 -2.58
N VAL A 406 -17.85 16.51 -3.77
CA VAL A 406 -17.24 17.81 -4.04
C VAL A 406 -18.26 18.79 -4.54
N LEU A 407 -18.38 19.91 -3.86
CA LEU A 407 -19.18 21.08 -4.22
C LEU A 407 -18.23 22.26 -4.44
N ALA A 408 -17.67 22.33 -5.65
CA ALA A 408 -16.62 23.31 -5.99
C ALA A 408 -17.06 24.76 -5.76
N ASP A 409 -18.34 25.07 -6.11
CA ASP A 409 -18.91 26.41 -5.95
C ASP A 409 -19.06 26.84 -4.49
N GLU A 410 -19.03 25.89 -3.55
CA GLU A 410 -19.10 26.12 -2.10
C GLU A 410 -17.74 25.93 -1.41
N GLU A 411 -16.69 25.61 -2.15
CA GLU A 411 -15.35 25.24 -1.64
C GLU A 411 -15.42 24.12 -0.57
N ILE A 412 -16.35 23.17 -0.77
CA ILE A 412 -16.53 22.04 0.12
C ILE A 412 -16.20 20.75 -0.60
N GLY A 413 -15.19 20.04 -0.10
CA GLY A 413 -14.87 18.66 -0.43
C GLY A 413 -14.93 17.80 0.81
N VAL A 414 -15.52 16.62 0.71
CA VAL A 414 -15.57 15.63 1.78
C VAL A 414 -15.26 14.27 1.21
N ARG A 415 -14.26 13.61 1.75
CA ARG A 415 -13.98 12.19 1.55
C ARG A 415 -13.86 11.52 2.92
N THR A 416 -14.54 10.41 3.09
CA THR A 416 -14.44 9.54 4.26
C THR A 416 -13.96 8.21 3.76
N GLU A 417 -12.76 7.79 4.16
CA GLU A 417 -12.15 6.59 3.60
C GLU A 417 -11.47 5.74 4.66
N ASP A 418 -11.64 4.45 4.49
CA ASP A 418 -10.93 3.41 5.21
C ASP A 418 -10.54 2.28 4.27
N THR A 419 -9.40 1.64 4.52
CA THR A 419 -9.03 0.37 3.89
C THR A 419 -9.81 -0.77 4.53
N ILE A 420 -10.51 -1.56 3.72
CA ILE A 420 -11.49 -2.57 4.15
C ILE A 420 -11.05 -3.96 3.71
N LEU A 421 -11.05 -4.91 4.64
CA LEU A 421 -10.91 -6.35 4.37
C LEU A 421 -12.30 -7.00 4.26
N ILE A 422 -12.54 -7.80 3.25
CA ILE A 422 -13.71 -8.71 3.20
C ILE A 422 -13.37 -9.96 4.00
N THR A 423 -14.16 -10.23 5.04
CA THR A 423 -14.09 -11.43 5.88
C THR A 423 -14.97 -12.55 5.30
N GLU A 424 -15.05 -13.71 5.96
CA GLU A 424 -15.90 -14.83 5.52
C GLU A 424 -17.40 -14.51 5.56
N ASP A 425 -17.83 -13.59 6.43
CA ASP A 425 -19.24 -13.28 6.69
C ASP A 425 -19.61 -11.79 6.62
N GLY A 426 -18.62 -10.91 6.36
CA GLY A 426 -18.81 -9.46 6.33
C GLY A 426 -17.58 -8.71 5.87
N CYS A 427 -17.22 -7.65 6.63
CA CYS A 427 -16.00 -6.89 6.40
C CYS A 427 -15.41 -6.33 7.70
N GLU A 428 -14.11 -6.05 7.67
CA GLU A 428 -13.33 -5.46 8.75
C GLU A 428 -12.72 -4.14 8.28
N ASN A 429 -12.78 -3.10 9.11
CA ASN A 429 -12.04 -1.86 8.90
C ASN A 429 -10.60 -2.06 9.39
N LEU A 430 -9.61 -1.95 8.50
CA LEU A 430 -8.18 -2.09 8.81
C LEU A 430 -7.57 -0.79 9.36
N THR A 431 -8.31 0.32 9.36
CA THR A 431 -7.89 1.64 9.85
C THR A 431 -8.74 2.11 11.04
N PRO A 432 -8.86 1.28 12.10
CA PRO A 432 -9.80 1.52 13.19
C PRO A 432 -9.37 2.67 14.10
N GLY A 433 -10.33 3.22 14.85
CA GLY A 433 -10.08 4.18 15.92
C GLY A 433 -10.05 5.64 15.50
N ILE A 434 -10.14 5.94 14.21
CA ILE A 434 -10.27 7.32 13.73
C ILE A 434 -11.67 7.85 14.07
N PRO A 435 -11.79 9.01 14.76
CA PRO A 435 -13.08 9.65 15.00
C PRO A 435 -13.80 9.98 13.68
N ARG A 436 -15.03 9.52 13.54
CA ARG A 436 -15.81 9.71 12.31
C ARG A 436 -17.09 10.52 12.49
N THR A 437 -17.56 10.74 13.73
CA THR A 437 -18.71 11.63 13.95
C THR A 437 -18.24 13.07 14.12
N VAL A 438 -19.09 14.03 13.68
CA VAL A 438 -18.83 15.47 13.86
C VAL A 438 -18.48 15.79 15.32
N GLY A 439 -19.23 15.21 16.28
CA GLY A 439 -19.01 15.48 17.71
C GLY A 439 -17.68 14.96 18.23
N GLU A 440 -17.24 13.77 17.78
CA GLU A 440 -15.96 13.20 18.15
C GLU A 440 -14.79 14.00 17.57
N ILE A 441 -14.89 14.41 16.29
CA ILE A 441 -13.88 15.24 15.64
C ILE A 441 -13.76 16.60 16.34
N GLU A 442 -14.88 17.32 16.53
CA GLU A 442 -14.89 18.60 17.22
C GLU A 442 -14.41 18.50 18.67
N LYS A 443 -14.57 17.35 19.33
CA LYS A 443 -14.03 17.07 20.67
C LYS A 443 -12.53 16.82 20.62
N LEU A 444 -12.06 15.95 19.72
CA LEU A 444 -10.65 15.60 19.57
C LEU A 444 -9.80 16.84 19.26
N MET A 445 -10.26 17.69 18.36
CA MET A 445 -9.54 18.91 17.97
C MET A 445 -9.40 19.97 19.07
N LYS A 446 -10.01 19.77 20.26
CA LYS A 446 -9.75 20.59 21.45
C LYS A 446 -8.54 20.10 22.25
N GLU A 447 -8.07 18.90 21.98
CA GLU A 447 -6.87 18.36 22.60
C GLU A 447 -5.61 18.98 21.99
N LYS A 448 -4.54 19.08 22.77
CA LYS A 448 -3.25 19.57 22.26
C LYS A 448 -2.54 18.46 21.49
N GLY A 449 -2.22 18.73 20.24
CA GLY A 449 -1.34 17.88 19.46
C GLY A 449 0.16 18.21 19.68
N ILE A 450 1.02 17.43 19.04
CA ILE A 450 2.48 17.57 19.17
C ILE A 450 2.97 18.97 18.76
N VAL A 451 2.38 19.56 17.73
CA VAL A 451 2.78 20.90 17.25
C VAL A 451 2.53 21.98 18.30
N GLN A 452 1.38 21.95 18.98
CA GLN A 452 1.09 22.90 20.06
C GLN A 452 2.03 22.71 21.27
N VAL A 453 2.33 21.45 21.61
CA VAL A 453 3.27 21.12 22.69
C VAL A 453 4.69 21.64 22.37
N LEU A 454 5.15 21.46 21.13
CA LEU A 454 6.47 21.93 20.70
C LEU A 454 6.55 23.47 20.67
N LYS A 455 5.48 24.16 20.26
CA LYS A 455 5.39 25.62 20.31
C LYS A 455 5.45 26.15 21.73
N GLU A 456 4.70 25.56 22.65
CA GLU A 456 4.73 25.94 24.07
C GLU A 456 6.09 25.76 24.72
N LYS A 457 6.86 24.73 24.31
CA LYS A 457 8.23 24.50 24.76
C LYS A 457 9.27 25.34 24.03
N GLN A 458 8.86 26.25 23.15
CA GLN A 458 9.76 27.06 22.29
C GLN A 458 10.71 26.23 21.42
N MET A 459 10.36 24.96 21.16
CA MET A 459 11.15 24.05 20.34
C MET A 459 10.75 24.13 18.85
N TYR A 460 9.69 24.85 18.53
CA TYR A 460 9.20 25.07 17.17
C TYR A 460 9.04 26.58 16.92
N GLN A 461 9.93 27.14 16.12
CA GLN A 461 9.84 28.52 15.64
C GLN A 461 9.91 28.52 14.11
N LYS A 462 8.91 29.11 13.46
CA LYS A 462 9.00 29.35 12.01
C LYS A 462 10.15 30.33 11.72
N ILE A 463 10.98 30.00 10.75
CA ILE A 463 11.93 30.97 10.17
C ILE A 463 11.07 31.91 9.32
N ASN A 464 11.00 33.19 9.72
CA ASN A 464 10.22 34.21 9.01
C ASN A 464 10.90 34.59 7.69
#